data_820cbe11ca76749d7ec5eb9eac8c3128
#
_entry.id   820cbe11ca76749d7ec5eb9eac8c3128
#
_cell.length_a   1.000
_cell.length_b   1.000
_cell.length_c   1.000
_cell.angle_alpha   90.00
_cell.angle_beta   90.00
_cell.angle_gamma   90.00
#
_symmetry.space_group_name_H-M   'P 1'
#
loop_
_entity.id
_entity.type
_entity.pdbx_description
1 polymer ?
#
loop_
_entity_poly.entity_id
_entity_poly.type
_entity_poly.pdbx_seq_one_letter_code
_entity_poly.pdbx_strand_id
1 'polypeptide(L)'
;MKKTFVKGMLCACALIPSTLTAQNAAEVKTTSYDGPAIVMKPHTLDALCLGKLKGQEKQSYQGMDVWNDYIFSFQNTGYLSVYTTDGKSLKQEVKPFQIASHHEKNHCNEVTFGRIRYEKDDPFPLIYVAQCQRGSINGRKDVLYVERIAPDMKSTTLVQTIVFKDRNKLFGYALNWAVDAERNYLYGYGNTVDNTNPTNRHRIVKFRIPELSESTDGIVTLTEEDLLENYLIEDTYQAPFNPIGQGLMIRDGLLYMPTGFGNEKYPSELYVWDLHTRTMRNVIDLSQVTKGELEDCSQWRDKMLIQTQGEMYLLDFK
;
A
#
# COMPACT_ATOMS: atom_id res chain seq x y z
N MET A 1 20.20 -12.81 -73.93
CA MET A 1 19.29 -13.54 -73.09
C MET A 1 20.01 -13.84 -71.76
N LYS A 2 19.77 -13.08 -70.70
CA LYS A 2 20.33 -13.30 -69.34
C LYS A 2 19.25 -13.91 -68.46
N LYS A 3 19.48 -15.12 -67.98
CA LYS A 3 18.60 -15.78 -66.99
C LYS A 3 18.99 -15.32 -65.60
N THR A 4 18.06 -14.64 -64.90
CA THR A 4 18.20 -14.24 -63.51
C THR A 4 17.64 -15.36 -62.65
N PHE A 5 18.47 -15.97 -61.81
CA PHE A 5 18.06 -16.92 -60.79
C PHE A 5 17.58 -16.15 -59.55
N VAL A 6 16.33 -16.32 -59.17
CA VAL A 6 15.80 -15.85 -57.89
C VAL A 6 16.01 -16.95 -56.84
N LYS A 7 16.90 -16.70 -55.89
CA LYS A 7 17.07 -17.54 -54.70
C LYS A 7 15.91 -17.29 -53.75
N GLY A 8 15.04 -18.27 -53.61
CA GLY A 8 14.05 -18.29 -52.55
C GLY A 8 14.71 -18.43 -51.16
N MET A 9 14.50 -17.45 -50.31
CA MET A 9 14.93 -17.46 -48.90
C MET A 9 13.83 -18.12 -48.09
N LEU A 10 14.02 -19.39 -47.73
CA LEU A 10 13.17 -20.05 -46.73
C LEU A 10 13.42 -19.38 -45.40
N CYS A 11 12.41 -18.63 -44.90
CA CYS A 11 12.36 -18.17 -43.53
C CYS A 11 11.94 -19.36 -42.68
N ALA A 12 12.89 -20.01 -42.02
CA ALA A 12 12.62 -20.97 -40.97
C ALA A 12 12.13 -20.17 -39.74
N CYS A 13 10.83 -20.12 -39.50
CA CYS A 13 10.28 -19.73 -38.23
C CYS A 13 10.71 -20.76 -37.19
N ALA A 14 11.78 -20.47 -36.49
CA ALA A 14 12.10 -21.17 -35.25
C ALA A 14 11.01 -20.85 -34.24
N LEU A 15 10.15 -21.82 -33.97
CA LEU A 15 9.32 -21.84 -32.76
C LEU A 15 10.26 -21.87 -31.57
N ILE A 16 10.50 -20.71 -30.97
CA ILE A 16 11.12 -20.61 -29.65
C ILE A 16 10.04 -21.10 -28.68
N PRO A 17 10.25 -22.22 -27.98
CA PRO A 17 9.36 -22.55 -26.86
C PRO A 17 9.53 -21.42 -25.89
N SER A 18 8.46 -20.67 -25.63
CA SER A 18 8.35 -19.77 -24.49
C SER A 18 8.33 -20.64 -23.23
N THR A 19 9.52 -21.07 -22.80
CA THR A 19 9.70 -21.44 -21.41
C THR A 19 9.42 -20.16 -20.63
N LEU A 20 8.25 -20.10 -19.96
CA LEU A 20 8.08 -19.24 -18.82
C LEU A 20 9.12 -19.68 -17.79
N THR A 21 10.33 -19.19 -17.93
CA THR A 21 11.30 -19.22 -16.85
C THR A 21 10.70 -18.36 -15.76
N ALA A 22 10.56 -18.93 -14.58
CA ALA A 22 10.39 -18.20 -13.34
C ALA A 22 11.50 -17.14 -13.31
N GLN A 23 11.18 -15.92 -13.79
CA GLN A 23 12.12 -14.82 -13.78
C GLN A 23 12.02 -14.20 -12.40
N ASN A 24 13.14 -14.24 -11.73
CA ASN A 24 13.53 -13.49 -10.55
C ASN A 24 13.09 -14.07 -9.20
N ALA A 25 13.80 -15.09 -8.77
CA ALA A 25 14.02 -15.25 -7.35
C ALA A 25 14.95 -14.10 -6.91
N ALA A 26 14.39 -13.04 -6.33
CA ALA A 26 15.18 -11.98 -5.75
C ALA A 26 15.74 -12.47 -4.41
N GLU A 27 17.06 -12.34 -4.24
CA GLU A 27 17.68 -12.61 -2.95
C GLU A 27 17.23 -11.54 -1.96
N VAL A 28 16.51 -11.94 -0.92
CA VAL A 28 16.09 -11.04 0.15
C VAL A 28 17.32 -10.62 0.93
N LYS A 29 17.74 -9.37 0.80
CA LYS A 29 18.80 -8.80 1.63
C LYS A 29 18.21 -8.49 3.00
N THR A 30 18.64 -9.25 4.00
CA THR A 30 18.42 -8.90 5.40
C THR A 30 19.53 -7.97 5.83
N THR A 31 19.21 -6.74 6.25
CA THR A 31 20.18 -5.88 6.93
C THR A 31 20.32 -6.38 8.36
N SER A 32 21.53 -6.70 8.77
CA SER A 32 21.81 -7.00 10.17
C SER A 32 21.69 -5.73 11.00
N TYR A 33 20.84 -5.76 11.99
CA TYR A 33 20.66 -4.71 12.97
C TYR A 33 21.45 -5.09 14.25
N ASP A 34 22.14 -4.13 14.89
CA ASP A 34 22.95 -4.35 16.11
C ASP A 34 22.12 -4.57 17.39
N GLY A 35 20.83 -4.80 17.28
CA GLY A 35 19.96 -5.27 18.35
C GLY A 35 19.93 -6.80 18.44
N PRO A 36 19.12 -7.41 19.33
CA PRO A 36 18.98 -8.85 19.37
C PRO A 36 18.50 -9.36 18.02
N ALA A 37 19.44 -9.92 17.27
CA ALA A 37 19.28 -10.31 15.89
C ALA A 37 18.20 -11.38 15.77
N ILE A 38 17.09 -11.04 15.17
CA ILE A 38 16.22 -12.04 14.60
C ILE A 38 16.82 -12.36 13.24
N VAL A 39 17.63 -13.40 13.21
CA VAL A 39 18.15 -13.94 11.95
C VAL A 39 16.98 -14.55 11.21
N MET A 40 16.36 -13.78 10.32
CA MET A 40 15.53 -14.39 9.29
C MET A 40 16.47 -15.05 8.30
N LYS A 41 16.29 -16.35 8.10
CA LYS A 41 16.99 -17.07 7.03
C LYS A 41 16.72 -16.34 5.71
N PRO A 42 17.71 -16.26 4.79
CA PRO A 42 17.46 -15.72 3.48
C PRO A 42 16.27 -16.47 2.87
N HIS A 43 15.19 -15.78 2.67
CA HIS A 43 14.02 -16.33 2.01
C HIS A 43 14.17 -16.10 0.52
N THR A 44 13.92 -17.13 -0.25
CA THR A 44 13.77 -16.98 -1.69
C THR A 44 12.43 -16.33 -1.95
N LEU A 45 12.44 -15.20 -2.62
CA LEU A 45 11.25 -14.49 -3.03
C LEU A 45 10.93 -14.82 -4.50
N ASP A 46 9.80 -15.48 -4.73
CA ASP A 46 9.24 -15.59 -6.07
C ASP A 46 8.28 -14.43 -6.32
N ALA A 47 8.45 -13.74 -7.44
CA ALA A 47 7.59 -12.64 -7.84
C ALA A 47 6.98 -12.89 -9.21
N LEU A 48 5.68 -12.66 -9.34
CA LEU A 48 4.93 -12.80 -10.58
C LEU A 48 4.19 -11.51 -10.89
N CYS A 49 4.47 -10.88 -12.03
CA CYS A 49 3.64 -9.80 -12.54
C CYS A 49 2.28 -10.37 -12.99
N LEU A 50 1.21 -9.98 -12.30
CA LEU A 50 -0.17 -10.38 -12.64
C LEU A 50 -0.72 -9.60 -13.83
N GLY A 51 -0.16 -8.43 -14.13
CA GLY A 51 -0.53 -7.61 -15.27
C GLY A 51 -0.69 -6.13 -14.95
N LYS A 52 -1.07 -5.39 -16.01
CA LYS A 52 -1.27 -3.94 -15.92
C LYS A 52 -2.63 -3.61 -15.32
N LEU A 53 -2.61 -2.61 -14.48
CA LEU A 53 -3.82 -1.99 -13.93
C LEU A 53 -4.51 -1.12 -15.01
N LYS A 54 -5.84 -1.06 -14.93
CA LYS A 54 -6.69 -0.29 -15.85
C LYS A 54 -7.56 0.65 -15.02
N GLY A 55 -7.03 1.81 -14.71
CA GLY A 55 -7.70 2.85 -13.95
C GLY A 55 -8.24 3.98 -14.82
N GLN A 56 -8.59 5.09 -14.20
CA GLN A 56 -8.92 6.35 -14.84
C GLN A 56 -7.66 6.96 -15.45
N GLU A 57 -7.73 7.44 -16.69
CA GLU A 57 -6.62 8.12 -17.35
C GLU A 57 -6.13 9.35 -16.55
N LYS A 58 -4.83 9.57 -16.59
CA LYS A 58 -4.14 10.69 -15.91
C LYS A 58 -4.22 10.68 -14.38
N GLN A 59 -4.66 9.57 -13.79
CA GLN A 59 -4.63 9.37 -12.34
C GLN A 59 -3.56 8.34 -11.99
N SER A 60 -2.77 8.62 -10.93
CA SER A 60 -1.78 7.68 -10.41
C SER A 60 -2.46 6.62 -9.55
N TYR A 61 -2.01 5.38 -9.61
CA TYR A 61 -2.38 4.35 -8.66
C TYR A 61 -1.78 4.67 -7.30
N GLN A 62 -2.48 4.28 -6.24
CA GLN A 62 -2.13 4.59 -4.87
C GLN A 62 -2.48 3.42 -3.96
N GLY A 63 -3.35 3.59 -2.98
CA GLY A 63 -3.74 2.58 -2.02
C GLY A 63 -4.42 1.35 -2.63
N MET A 64 -4.28 0.22 -1.95
CA MET A 64 -4.88 -1.04 -2.35
C MET A 64 -5.18 -1.92 -1.13
N ASP A 65 -6.34 -2.54 -1.09
CA ASP A 65 -6.57 -3.62 -0.13
C ASP A 65 -7.40 -4.77 -0.73
N VAL A 66 -7.39 -5.89 -0.03
CA VAL A 66 -8.04 -7.13 -0.46
C VAL A 66 -9.13 -7.54 0.52
N TRP A 67 -10.31 -7.84 0.00
CA TRP A 67 -11.37 -8.46 0.77
C TRP A 67 -11.90 -9.71 0.05
N ASN A 68 -11.80 -10.86 0.70
CA ASN A 68 -12.00 -12.17 0.08
C ASN A 68 -11.08 -12.32 -1.15
N ASP A 69 -11.66 -12.52 -2.36
CA ASP A 69 -10.90 -12.62 -3.60
C ASP A 69 -10.93 -11.33 -4.44
N TYR A 70 -11.53 -10.24 -3.91
CA TYR A 70 -11.59 -8.95 -4.58
C TYR A 70 -10.44 -8.04 -4.15
N ILE A 71 -9.79 -7.44 -5.12
CA ILE A 71 -8.71 -6.47 -4.96
C ILE A 71 -9.27 -5.09 -5.28
N PHE A 72 -9.29 -4.22 -4.29
CA PHE A 72 -9.77 -2.84 -4.40
C PHE A 72 -8.56 -1.93 -4.60
N SER A 73 -8.39 -1.43 -5.83
CA SER A 73 -7.26 -0.61 -6.23
C SER A 73 -7.70 0.83 -6.42
N PHE A 74 -7.12 1.73 -5.65
CA PHE A 74 -7.43 3.15 -5.64
C PHE A 74 -6.42 3.93 -6.46
N GLN A 75 -6.89 5.04 -7.02
CA GLN A 75 -6.06 6.04 -7.64
C GLN A 75 -6.23 7.37 -6.91
N ASN A 76 -5.25 8.24 -7.04
CA ASN A 76 -5.36 9.59 -6.51
C ASN A 76 -6.66 10.27 -6.98
N THR A 77 -7.04 11.33 -6.30
CA THR A 77 -8.33 12.01 -6.41
C THR A 77 -9.56 11.18 -6.04
N GLY A 78 -9.42 9.89 -5.70
CA GLY A 78 -10.52 9.03 -5.26
C GLY A 78 -11.24 8.32 -6.39
N TYR A 79 -10.51 7.63 -7.26
CA TYR A 79 -11.07 6.64 -8.18
C TYR A 79 -10.78 5.23 -7.66
N LEU A 80 -11.78 4.36 -7.73
CA LEU A 80 -11.70 2.96 -7.31
C LEU A 80 -11.99 2.04 -8.49
N SER A 81 -11.13 1.05 -8.70
CA SER A 81 -11.34 -0.09 -9.60
C SER A 81 -11.28 -1.37 -8.79
N VAL A 82 -12.05 -2.39 -9.17
CA VAL A 82 -12.03 -3.69 -8.50
C VAL A 82 -11.54 -4.76 -9.47
N TYR A 83 -10.66 -5.62 -8.97
CA TYR A 83 -10.08 -6.74 -9.70
C TYR A 83 -10.28 -8.05 -8.94
N THR A 84 -10.08 -9.15 -9.66
CA THR A 84 -9.84 -10.50 -9.13
C THR A 84 -8.57 -11.07 -9.75
N THR A 85 -8.04 -12.13 -9.16
CA THR A 85 -6.92 -12.87 -9.73
C THR A 85 -7.09 -14.37 -9.50
N ASP A 86 -6.61 -15.15 -10.47
CA ASP A 86 -6.42 -16.60 -10.34
C ASP A 86 -5.01 -16.96 -9.82
N GLY A 87 -4.22 -15.97 -9.42
CA GLY A 87 -2.82 -16.09 -9.05
C GLY A 87 -1.84 -16.09 -10.23
N LYS A 88 -2.31 -15.85 -11.45
CA LYS A 88 -1.49 -15.77 -12.67
C LYS A 88 -1.74 -14.49 -13.46
N SER A 89 -2.94 -13.95 -13.40
CA SER A 89 -3.34 -12.77 -14.15
C SER A 89 -4.41 -11.98 -13.41
N LEU A 90 -4.51 -10.67 -13.72
CA LEU A 90 -5.57 -9.80 -13.24
C LEU A 90 -6.78 -9.82 -14.16
N LYS A 91 -7.97 -9.84 -13.57
CA LYS A 91 -9.24 -9.58 -14.25
C LYS A 91 -9.91 -8.38 -13.62
N GLN A 92 -10.18 -7.34 -14.41
CA GLN A 92 -10.95 -6.19 -13.94
C GLN A 92 -12.43 -6.53 -13.88
N GLU A 93 -13.02 -6.47 -12.70
CA GLU A 93 -14.44 -6.73 -12.46
C GLU A 93 -15.27 -5.45 -12.50
N VAL A 94 -14.71 -4.35 -11.97
CA VAL A 94 -15.37 -3.05 -11.95
C VAL A 94 -14.43 -1.99 -12.52
N LYS A 95 -14.94 -1.22 -13.49
CA LYS A 95 -14.23 -0.08 -14.08
C LYS A 95 -14.11 1.06 -13.07
N PRO A 96 -13.12 1.97 -13.24
CA PRO A 96 -12.92 3.07 -12.30
C PRO A 96 -14.17 3.94 -12.15
N PHE A 97 -14.52 4.19 -10.90
CA PHE A 97 -15.58 5.11 -10.50
C PHE A 97 -15.11 6.01 -9.35
N GLN A 98 -15.78 7.14 -9.17
CA GLN A 98 -15.47 8.06 -8.07
C GLN A 98 -16.06 7.56 -6.76
N ILE A 99 -15.24 7.53 -5.70
CA ILE A 99 -15.69 7.25 -4.33
C ILE A 99 -16.34 8.48 -3.69
N ALA A 100 -17.00 8.30 -2.54
CA ALA A 100 -17.71 9.40 -1.88
C ALA A 100 -16.77 10.51 -1.39
N SER A 101 -15.55 10.19 -0.99
CA SER A 101 -14.50 11.17 -0.64
C SER A 101 -13.69 11.68 -1.85
N HIS A 102 -14.19 11.48 -3.08
CA HIS A 102 -13.53 11.98 -4.28
C HIS A 102 -13.26 13.49 -4.19
N HIS A 103 -12.00 13.88 -4.36
CA HIS A 103 -11.57 15.27 -4.36
C HIS A 103 -10.17 15.39 -4.97
N GLU A 104 -9.88 16.49 -5.68
CA GLU A 104 -8.58 16.73 -6.33
C GLU A 104 -7.35 16.64 -5.41
N LYS A 105 -7.55 16.83 -4.10
CA LYS A 105 -6.53 16.75 -3.05
C LYS A 105 -6.61 15.44 -2.25
N ASN A 106 -7.45 14.50 -2.61
CA ASN A 106 -7.45 13.19 -1.99
C ASN A 106 -6.39 12.32 -2.67
N HIS A 107 -5.35 11.94 -1.92
CA HIS A 107 -4.28 11.12 -2.46
C HIS A 107 -4.65 9.63 -2.50
N CYS A 108 -5.51 9.19 -1.58
CA CYS A 108 -5.83 7.76 -1.38
C CYS A 108 -4.56 6.91 -1.20
N ASN A 109 -3.54 7.47 -0.53
CA ASN A 109 -2.20 6.88 -0.45
C ASN A 109 -2.17 5.52 0.24
N GLU A 110 -3.12 5.30 1.12
CA GLU A 110 -3.32 4.05 1.84
C GLU A 110 -4.80 3.76 1.96
N VAL A 111 -5.18 2.49 1.82
CA VAL A 111 -6.53 2.02 2.07
C VAL A 111 -6.51 0.67 2.78
N THR A 112 -7.32 0.53 3.82
CA THR A 112 -7.40 -0.70 4.60
C THR A 112 -8.86 -1.04 4.90
N PHE A 113 -9.25 -2.29 4.75
CA PHE A 113 -10.52 -2.78 5.28
C PHE A 113 -10.45 -2.90 6.82
N GLY A 114 -11.46 -2.34 7.49
CA GLY A 114 -11.69 -2.62 8.90
C GLY A 114 -12.41 -3.95 9.11
N ARG A 115 -12.93 -4.13 10.33
CA ARG A 115 -13.73 -5.32 10.67
C ARG A 115 -15.23 -5.02 10.83
N ILE A 116 -15.60 -3.73 10.95
CA ILE A 116 -16.97 -3.28 11.20
C ILE A 116 -17.70 -3.18 9.87
N ARG A 117 -18.91 -3.75 9.79
CA ARG A 117 -19.85 -3.51 8.69
C ARG A 117 -20.80 -2.40 9.08
N TYR A 118 -21.18 -1.57 8.10
CA TYR A 118 -22.17 -0.51 8.35
C TYR A 118 -23.55 -1.11 8.63
N GLU A 119 -23.98 -2.02 7.77
CA GLU A 119 -25.15 -2.88 7.99
C GLU A 119 -24.69 -4.32 8.23
N LYS A 120 -25.44 -5.06 9.03
CA LYS A 120 -25.10 -6.44 9.40
C LYS A 120 -24.87 -7.35 8.18
N ASP A 121 -25.66 -7.14 7.15
CA ASP A 121 -25.67 -7.97 5.94
C ASP A 121 -24.83 -7.39 4.79
N ASP A 122 -24.09 -6.31 5.03
CA ASP A 122 -23.15 -5.77 4.03
C ASP A 122 -22.10 -6.84 3.65
N PRO A 123 -21.82 -7.02 2.36
CA PRO A 123 -20.80 -8.00 1.93
C PRO A 123 -19.38 -7.59 2.32
N PHE A 124 -19.15 -6.27 2.49
CA PHE A 124 -17.84 -5.70 2.80
C PHE A 124 -17.88 -5.00 4.15
N PRO A 125 -16.77 -5.06 4.92
CA PRO A 125 -16.57 -4.13 6.03
C PRO A 125 -16.39 -2.71 5.50
N LEU A 126 -16.38 -1.75 6.41
CA LEU A 126 -15.99 -0.37 6.10
C LEU A 126 -14.54 -0.35 5.63
N ILE A 127 -14.28 0.48 4.62
CA ILE A 127 -12.95 0.74 4.11
C ILE A 127 -12.47 2.12 4.57
N TYR A 128 -11.23 2.19 4.99
CA TYR A 128 -10.56 3.39 5.49
C TYR A 128 -9.63 3.91 4.41
N VAL A 129 -9.79 5.15 4.00
CA VAL A 129 -9.06 5.77 2.88
C VAL A 129 -8.28 6.97 3.39
N ALA A 130 -6.96 6.91 3.37
CA ALA A 130 -6.09 7.98 3.84
C ALA A 130 -5.94 9.08 2.78
N GLN A 131 -6.25 10.33 3.17
CA GLN A 131 -6.04 11.48 2.28
C GLN A 131 -4.57 11.71 1.98
N CYS A 132 -3.72 11.61 2.94
CA CYS A 132 -2.28 11.84 2.97
C CYS A 132 -1.72 12.91 2.02
N GLN A 133 -0.86 13.80 2.52
CA GLN A 133 0.08 14.66 1.80
C GLN A 133 -0.45 15.83 0.95
N ARG A 134 -1.62 15.76 0.30
CA ARG A 134 -2.00 16.74 -0.77
C ARG A 134 -2.67 18.02 -0.34
N GLY A 135 -2.41 18.48 0.87
CA GLY A 135 -2.96 19.75 1.36
C GLY A 135 -4.35 19.60 1.97
N SER A 136 -4.99 20.73 2.26
CA SER A 136 -6.24 20.73 3.03
C SER A 136 -7.48 20.57 2.17
N ILE A 137 -8.42 19.74 2.62
CA ILE A 137 -9.79 19.65 2.15
C ILE A 137 -10.69 20.18 3.27
N ASN A 138 -11.46 21.22 3.02
CA ASN A 138 -12.32 21.88 4.00
C ASN A 138 -11.56 22.26 5.31
N GLY A 139 -10.32 22.74 5.17
CA GLY A 139 -9.47 23.14 6.29
C GLY A 139 -8.82 21.98 7.07
N ARG A 140 -9.05 20.74 6.67
CA ARG A 140 -8.46 19.53 7.29
C ARG A 140 -7.41 18.92 6.39
N LYS A 141 -6.37 18.35 6.98
CA LYS A 141 -5.24 17.72 6.29
C LYS A 141 -4.98 16.34 6.84
N ASP A 142 -4.50 15.44 6.02
CA ASP A 142 -4.10 14.09 6.39
C ASP A 142 -5.21 13.32 7.14
N VAL A 143 -6.46 13.50 6.70
CA VAL A 143 -7.62 12.85 7.29
C VAL A 143 -7.78 11.41 6.80
N LEU A 144 -8.54 10.64 7.56
CA LEU A 144 -8.92 9.28 7.20
C LEU A 144 -10.43 9.26 6.94
N TYR A 145 -10.81 8.94 5.71
CA TYR A 145 -12.20 8.76 5.33
C TYR A 145 -12.63 7.31 5.57
N VAL A 146 -13.80 7.12 6.17
CA VAL A 146 -14.39 5.80 6.38
C VAL A 146 -15.59 5.67 5.47
N GLU A 147 -15.54 4.71 4.55
CA GLU A 147 -16.55 4.55 3.52
C GLU A 147 -17.20 3.16 3.54
N ARG A 148 -18.47 3.12 3.24
CA ARG A 148 -19.23 1.91 2.95
C ARG A 148 -19.18 1.65 1.45
N ILE A 149 -18.79 0.46 1.05
CA ILE A 149 -18.84 0.02 -0.34
C ILE A 149 -20.21 -0.61 -0.59
N ALA A 150 -20.88 -0.20 -1.66
CA ALA A 150 -22.15 -0.79 -2.06
C ALA A 150 -21.99 -2.27 -2.46
N PRO A 151 -23.03 -3.12 -2.29
CA PRO A 151 -22.94 -4.54 -2.60
C PRO A 151 -22.55 -4.87 -4.04
N ASP A 152 -22.83 -3.99 -4.98
CA ASP A 152 -22.48 -4.14 -6.40
C ASP A 152 -21.06 -3.59 -6.72
N MET A 153 -20.35 -3.06 -5.73
CA MET A 153 -19.00 -2.49 -5.83
C MET A 153 -18.87 -1.31 -6.82
N LYS A 154 -19.96 -0.56 -7.07
CA LYS A 154 -19.96 0.53 -8.06
C LYS A 154 -20.16 1.91 -7.47
N SER A 155 -20.32 2.00 -6.18
CA SER A 155 -20.41 3.25 -5.44
C SER A 155 -19.96 3.06 -4.01
N THR A 156 -19.65 4.19 -3.34
CA THR A 156 -19.38 4.23 -1.91
C THR A 156 -20.22 5.30 -1.23
N THR A 157 -20.30 5.23 0.08
CA THR A 157 -20.93 6.26 0.92
C THR A 157 -19.98 6.62 2.04
N LEU A 158 -19.64 7.90 2.18
CA LEU A 158 -18.85 8.39 3.30
C LEU A 158 -19.68 8.33 4.59
N VAL A 159 -19.21 7.58 5.57
CA VAL A 159 -19.94 7.37 6.84
C VAL A 159 -19.26 8.04 8.02
N GLN A 160 -17.94 8.28 7.94
CA GLN A 160 -17.21 8.99 8.97
C GLN A 160 -15.95 9.63 8.39
N THR A 161 -15.50 10.72 8.97
CA THR A 161 -14.18 11.34 8.71
C THR A 161 -13.44 11.42 10.04
N ILE A 162 -12.27 10.79 10.12
CA ILE A 162 -11.40 10.81 11.29
C ILE A 162 -10.31 11.86 11.05
N VAL A 163 -10.16 12.78 11.99
CA VAL A 163 -9.19 13.88 11.95
C VAL A 163 -8.28 13.78 13.16
N PHE A 164 -6.98 13.81 12.97
CA PHE A 164 -6.04 14.00 14.07
C PHE A 164 -5.68 15.48 14.19
N LYS A 165 -6.00 16.09 15.32
CA LYS A 165 -5.62 17.45 15.65
C LYS A 165 -4.25 17.46 16.33
N ASP A 166 -3.20 17.42 15.52
CA ASP A 166 -1.80 17.41 15.95
C ASP A 166 -1.38 18.79 16.48
N ARG A 167 -1.66 19.07 17.75
CA ARG A 167 -1.33 20.33 18.42
C ARG A 167 0.18 20.46 18.67
N ASN A 168 0.85 19.34 18.92
CA ASN A 168 2.26 19.27 19.28
C ASN A 168 3.18 19.15 18.05
N LYS A 169 2.59 19.16 16.85
CA LYS A 169 3.33 19.02 15.58
C LYS A 169 4.19 17.75 15.55
N LEU A 170 3.57 16.64 15.92
CA LEU A 170 4.22 15.32 15.89
C LEU A 170 4.63 14.94 14.46
N PHE A 171 3.83 15.38 13.48
CA PHE A 171 4.04 15.14 12.07
C PHE A 171 4.30 16.47 11.33
N GLY A 172 5.46 16.59 10.71
CA GLY A 172 5.83 17.76 9.88
C GLY A 172 5.46 17.58 8.41
N TYR A 173 5.39 16.33 7.96
CA TYR A 173 5.11 16.00 6.56
C TYR A 173 4.47 14.62 6.47
N ALA A 174 3.36 14.52 5.76
CA ALA A 174 2.60 13.32 5.48
C ALA A 174 2.28 12.47 6.74
N LEU A 175 1.02 12.37 7.08
CA LEU A 175 0.51 11.38 8.01
C LEU A 175 -0.33 10.39 7.20
N ASN A 176 0.12 9.17 7.15
CA ASN A 176 -0.60 8.06 6.56
C ASN A 176 -1.23 7.19 7.66
N TRP A 177 -2.27 6.44 7.32
CA TRP A 177 -3.04 5.69 8.30
C TRP A 177 -3.14 4.23 7.91
N ALA A 178 -3.06 3.33 8.87
CA ALA A 178 -3.30 1.90 8.68
C ALA A 178 -4.19 1.35 9.78
N VAL A 179 -5.04 0.40 9.46
CA VAL A 179 -5.98 -0.25 10.38
C VAL A 179 -5.46 -1.63 10.75
N ASP A 180 -5.28 -1.88 12.05
CA ASP A 180 -5.16 -3.23 12.61
C ASP A 180 -6.58 -3.76 12.85
N ALA A 181 -7.17 -4.36 11.82
CA ALA A 181 -8.52 -4.90 11.90
C ALA A 181 -8.63 -6.08 12.88
N GLU A 182 -7.55 -6.81 13.15
CA GLU A 182 -7.52 -7.94 14.06
C GLU A 182 -7.67 -7.49 15.50
N ARG A 183 -7.00 -6.38 15.88
CA ARG A 183 -6.91 -5.87 17.26
C ARG A 183 -7.74 -4.62 17.50
N ASN A 184 -8.40 -4.11 16.46
CA ASN A 184 -9.23 -2.90 16.50
C ASN A 184 -8.45 -1.63 16.87
N TYR A 185 -7.27 -1.46 16.29
CA TYR A 185 -6.46 -0.27 16.45
C TYR A 185 -6.26 0.48 15.13
N LEU A 186 -6.10 1.77 15.26
CA LEU A 186 -5.71 2.68 14.20
C LEU A 186 -4.27 3.14 14.43
N TYR A 187 -3.43 3.00 13.43
CA TYR A 187 -2.05 3.47 13.46
C TYR A 187 -1.87 4.62 12.48
N GLY A 188 -1.19 5.66 12.93
CA GLY A 188 -0.68 6.72 12.08
C GLY A 188 0.82 6.57 11.89
N TYR A 189 1.30 6.70 10.67
CA TYR A 189 2.70 6.68 10.29
C TYR A 189 3.03 7.92 9.49
N GLY A 190 4.16 8.55 9.78
CA GLY A 190 4.58 9.74 9.02
C GLY A 190 5.91 10.31 9.46
N ASN A 191 6.27 11.39 8.79
CA ASN A 191 7.56 12.06 8.93
C ASN A 191 7.50 13.19 9.95
N THR A 192 8.55 13.36 10.75
CA THR A 192 8.64 14.46 11.73
C THR A 192 8.90 15.81 11.07
N VAL A 193 9.53 15.80 9.89
CA VAL A 193 9.76 16.96 9.02
C VAL A 193 9.66 16.52 7.57
N ASP A 194 10.00 17.37 6.60
CA ASP A 194 10.04 16.98 5.18
C ASP A 194 10.87 15.69 4.99
N ASN A 195 10.38 14.77 4.18
CA ASN A 195 10.98 13.45 4.00
C ASN A 195 12.41 13.48 3.41
N THR A 196 12.77 14.54 2.71
CA THR A 196 14.13 14.74 2.16
C THR A 196 15.08 15.43 3.14
N ASN A 197 14.58 15.92 4.27
CA ASN A 197 15.39 16.56 5.29
C ASN A 197 16.24 15.52 6.03
N PRO A 198 17.56 15.71 6.17
CA PRO A 198 18.44 14.75 6.84
C PRO A 198 18.15 14.56 8.34
N THR A 199 17.36 15.46 8.95
CA THR A 199 16.90 15.32 10.34
C THR A 199 15.54 14.64 10.46
N ASN A 200 14.95 14.21 9.33
CA ASN A 200 13.69 13.51 9.36
C ASN A 200 13.78 12.20 10.15
N ARG A 201 12.74 11.93 10.90
CA ARG A 201 12.52 10.65 11.60
C ARG A 201 11.10 10.16 11.34
N HIS A 202 10.89 8.86 11.48
CA HIS A 202 9.63 8.24 11.17
C HIS A 202 8.87 7.92 12.46
N ARG A 203 7.69 8.52 12.59
CA ARG A 203 6.84 8.39 13.76
C ARG A 203 5.72 7.41 13.54
N ILE A 204 5.47 6.59 14.56
CA ILE A 204 4.29 5.76 14.67
C ILE A 204 3.47 6.24 15.87
N VAL A 205 2.17 6.42 15.66
CA VAL A 205 1.17 6.67 16.70
C VAL A 205 0.09 5.60 16.65
N LYS A 206 -0.53 5.34 17.78
CA LYS A 206 -1.60 4.34 17.91
C LYS A 206 -2.79 4.93 18.62
N PHE A 207 -3.98 4.63 18.11
CA PHE A 207 -5.26 4.99 18.68
C PHE A 207 -6.19 3.77 18.74
N ARG A 208 -7.26 3.87 19.51
CA ARG A 208 -8.44 3.04 19.31
C ARG A 208 -9.14 3.49 18.01
N ILE A 209 -9.69 2.57 17.25
CA ILE A 209 -10.59 2.95 16.15
C ILE A 209 -11.85 3.58 16.75
N PRO A 210 -12.23 4.82 16.36
CA PRO A 210 -13.46 5.44 16.83
C PRO A 210 -14.70 4.68 16.35
N GLU A 211 -15.70 4.59 17.21
CA GLU A 211 -17.02 4.10 16.83
C GLU A 211 -17.75 5.12 15.94
N LEU A 212 -18.62 4.65 15.05
CA LEU A 212 -19.40 5.55 14.19
C LEU A 212 -20.29 6.51 15.01
N SER A 213 -20.78 6.04 16.15
CA SER A 213 -21.59 6.82 17.10
C SER A 213 -20.84 7.96 17.79
N GLU A 214 -19.51 7.96 17.79
CA GLU A 214 -18.69 9.03 18.38
C GLU A 214 -18.58 10.24 17.44
N SER A 215 -19.11 10.14 16.22
CA SER A 215 -19.09 11.24 15.26
C SER A 215 -20.06 12.35 15.62
N THR A 216 -19.61 13.60 15.48
CA THR A 216 -20.47 14.76 15.39
C THR A 216 -20.46 15.26 13.96
N ASP A 217 -21.63 15.31 13.32
CA ASP A 217 -21.77 15.65 11.89
C ASP A 217 -20.87 14.79 10.96
N GLY A 218 -20.75 13.50 11.29
CA GLY A 218 -19.91 12.56 10.54
C GLY A 218 -18.41 12.72 10.76
N ILE A 219 -17.98 13.50 11.75
CA ILE A 219 -16.57 13.79 12.01
C ILE A 219 -16.19 13.37 13.43
N VAL A 220 -15.06 12.68 13.57
CA VAL A 220 -14.38 12.42 14.84
C VAL A 220 -13.04 13.15 14.82
N THR A 221 -12.73 13.83 15.92
CA THR A 221 -11.44 14.50 16.12
C THR A 221 -10.67 13.79 17.21
N LEU A 222 -9.58 13.12 16.80
CA LEU A 222 -8.58 12.59 17.72
C LEU A 222 -7.59 13.68 18.12
N THR A 223 -7.05 13.57 19.30
CA THR A 223 -6.05 14.48 19.87
C THR A 223 -4.91 13.67 20.47
N GLU A 224 -3.88 14.34 20.97
CA GLU A 224 -2.78 13.66 21.68
C GLU A 224 -3.26 12.97 22.99
N GLU A 225 -4.42 13.35 23.53
CA GLU A 225 -5.02 12.73 24.71
C GLU A 225 -5.58 11.34 24.40
N ASP A 226 -5.87 11.05 23.10
CA ASP A 226 -6.39 9.78 22.64
C ASP A 226 -5.28 8.79 22.25
N LEU A 227 -4.00 9.24 22.31
CA LEU A 227 -2.85 8.40 21.96
C LEU A 227 -2.66 7.25 22.96
N LEU A 228 -2.64 6.04 22.43
CA LEU A 228 -2.26 4.84 23.17
C LEU A 228 -0.74 4.62 23.13
N GLU A 229 -0.12 4.94 21.99
CA GLU A 229 1.33 4.85 21.78
C GLU A 229 1.81 5.98 20.86
N ASN A 230 3.07 6.42 21.10
CA ASN A 230 3.76 7.42 20.29
C ASN A 230 5.26 7.18 20.43
N TYR A 231 5.93 6.82 19.33
CA TYR A 231 7.37 6.54 19.30
C TYR A 231 7.96 6.77 17.90
N LEU A 232 9.27 6.76 17.82
CA LEU A 232 10.01 6.88 16.56
C LEU A 232 10.64 5.54 16.20
N ILE A 233 10.62 5.17 14.92
CA ILE A 233 11.27 3.96 14.41
C ILE A 233 12.76 3.97 14.77
N GLU A 234 13.40 5.13 14.62
CA GLU A 234 14.82 5.32 14.89
C GLU A 234 15.21 5.26 16.37
N ASP A 235 14.24 5.14 17.30
CA ASP A 235 14.57 4.88 18.71
C ASP A 235 15.17 3.48 18.90
N THR A 236 14.83 2.54 18.02
CA THR A 236 15.30 1.15 18.06
C THR A 236 15.93 0.66 16.75
N TYR A 237 15.79 1.39 15.64
CA TYR A 237 16.37 1.06 14.35
C TYR A 237 17.27 2.17 13.86
N GLN A 238 18.59 1.92 13.83
CA GLN A 238 19.62 2.93 13.50
C GLN A 238 20.18 2.79 12.08
N ALA A 239 19.80 1.75 11.33
CA ALA A 239 20.22 1.62 9.95
C ALA A 239 19.50 2.65 9.05
N PRO A 240 20.06 2.98 7.88
CA PRO A 240 19.39 3.88 6.94
C PRO A 240 17.96 3.42 6.63
N PHE A 241 17.03 4.36 6.65
CA PHE A 241 15.64 4.13 6.33
C PHE A 241 15.28 4.89 5.04
N ASN A 242 14.60 4.26 4.10
CA ASN A 242 14.17 4.92 2.87
C ASN A 242 13.09 5.96 3.20
N PRO A 243 13.32 7.25 2.94
CA PRO A 243 12.40 8.31 3.35
C PRO A 243 11.13 8.40 2.49
N ILE A 244 11.07 7.65 1.40
CA ILE A 244 9.94 7.66 0.48
C ILE A 244 8.95 6.58 0.92
N GLY A 245 8.17 6.89 1.96
CA GLY A 245 7.09 6.02 2.42
C GLY A 245 5.90 6.09 1.46
N GLN A 246 5.26 4.93 1.24
CA GLN A 246 4.10 4.76 0.40
C GLN A 246 2.91 4.22 1.25
N GLY A 247 2.12 3.28 0.76
CA GLY A 247 1.06 2.63 1.51
C GLY A 247 1.54 1.86 2.75
N LEU A 248 0.61 1.22 3.41
CA LEU A 248 0.86 0.48 4.66
C LEU A 248 -0.06 -0.74 4.72
N MET A 249 0.40 -1.84 5.31
CA MET A 249 -0.47 -2.96 5.67
C MET A 249 -0.14 -3.41 7.09
N ILE A 250 -1.17 -3.70 7.89
CA ILE A 250 -0.98 -4.36 9.19
C ILE A 250 -1.56 -5.76 9.13
N ARG A 251 -0.71 -6.76 9.46
CA ARG A 251 -1.10 -8.15 9.54
C ARG A 251 -0.29 -8.88 10.62
N ASP A 252 -0.98 -9.68 11.45
CA ASP A 252 -0.35 -10.47 12.52
C ASP A 252 0.53 -9.65 13.48
N GLY A 253 0.20 -8.36 13.68
CA GLY A 253 0.99 -7.42 14.50
C GLY A 253 2.24 -6.88 13.84
N LEU A 254 2.42 -7.12 12.55
CA LEU A 254 3.48 -6.56 11.72
C LEU A 254 2.93 -5.44 10.86
N LEU A 255 3.68 -4.34 10.78
CA LEU A 255 3.44 -3.23 9.87
C LEU A 255 4.37 -3.39 8.67
N TYR A 256 3.79 -3.54 7.49
CA TYR A 256 4.47 -3.61 6.21
C TYR A 256 4.45 -2.23 5.58
N MET A 257 5.62 -1.73 5.21
CA MET A 257 5.81 -0.37 4.70
C MET A 257 6.53 -0.44 3.35
N PRO A 258 5.79 -0.48 2.23
CA PRO A 258 6.40 -0.29 0.92
C PRO A 258 7.00 1.10 0.80
N THR A 259 8.17 1.21 0.18
CA THR A 259 8.92 2.46 0.03
C THR A 259 9.59 2.56 -1.31
N GLY A 260 9.94 3.77 -1.72
CA GLY A 260 10.82 4.03 -2.84
C GLY A 260 10.14 4.37 -4.15
N PHE A 261 10.91 5.02 -5.02
CA PHE A 261 10.51 5.40 -6.38
C PHE A 261 10.99 4.40 -7.46
N GLY A 262 11.59 3.27 -7.07
CA GLY A 262 12.14 2.29 -8.00
C GLY A 262 13.41 2.71 -8.72
N ASN A 263 14.11 3.74 -8.26
CA ASN A 263 15.37 4.24 -8.84
C ASN A 263 16.56 3.97 -7.90
N GLU A 264 17.79 4.23 -8.37
CA GLU A 264 19.01 3.96 -7.60
C GLU A 264 19.08 4.74 -6.27
N LYS A 265 18.55 5.97 -6.24
CA LYS A 265 18.57 6.80 -5.03
C LYS A 265 17.54 6.36 -4.01
N TYR A 266 16.39 5.94 -4.48
CA TYR A 266 15.27 5.46 -3.67
C TYR A 266 14.75 4.14 -4.25
N PRO A 267 15.44 3.03 -3.97
CA PRO A 267 15.06 1.72 -4.49
C PRO A 267 13.72 1.27 -3.93
N SER A 268 13.07 0.37 -4.65
CA SER A 268 11.84 -0.27 -4.17
C SER A 268 12.18 -1.25 -3.06
N GLU A 269 11.71 -0.97 -1.85
CA GLU A 269 11.96 -1.76 -0.65
C GLU A 269 10.67 -1.97 0.13
N LEU A 270 10.59 -3.09 0.85
CA LEU A 270 9.51 -3.37 1.79
C LEU A 270 10.11 -3.55 3.19
N TYR A 271 9.79 -2.63 4.08
CA TYR A 271 10.14 -2.71 5.49
C TYR A 271 9.06 -3.45 6.26
N VAL A 272 9.46 -4.32 7.17
CA VAL A 272 8.56 -5.09 8.03
C VAL A 272 8.88 -4.77 9.49
N TRP A 273 7.97 -4.08 10.15
CA TRP A 273 8.11 -3.61 11.52
C TRP A 273 7.20 -4.39 12.47
N ASP A 274 7.75 -4.87 13.57
CA ASP A 274 6.96 -5.49 14.62
C ASP A 274 6.41 -4.42 15.58
N LEU A 275 5.10 -4.26 15.58
CA LEU A 275 4.41 -3.26 16.38
C LEU A 275 4.46 -3.55 17.88
N HIS A 276 4.63 -4.81 18.29
CA HIS A 276 4.68 -5.20 19.68
C HIS A 276 6.07 -5.01 20.28
N THR A 277 7.09 -5.53 19.60
CA THR A 277 8.48 -5.43 20.07
C THR A 277 9.15 -4.12 19.70
N ARG A 278 8.54 -3.35 18.79
CA ARG A 278 9.06 -2.10 18.20
C ARG A 278 10.45 -2.30 17.60
N THR A 279 10.57 -3.34 16.76
CA THR A 279 11.83 -3.69 16.10
C THR A 279 11.61 -3.94 14.61
N MET A 280 12.62 -3.60 13.80
CA MET A 280 12.63 -3.97 12.38
C MET A 280 12.85 -5.47 12.26
N ARG A 281 11.90 -6.16 11.64
CA ARG A 281 11.97 -7.61 11.39
C ARG A 281 12.70 -7.90 10.09
N ASN A 282 12.42 -7.11 9.06
CA ASN A 282 12.96 -7.33 7.73
C ASN A 282 13.06 -6.02 6.94
N VAL A 283 14.01 -5.98 6.02
CA VAL A 283 14.05 -5.06 4.90
C VAL A 283 14.26 -5.88 3.64
N ILE A 284 13.28 -5.85 2.76
CA ILE A 284 13.22 -6.68 1.56
C ILE A 284 13.49 -5.79 0.35
N ASP A 285 14.58 -6.05 -0.36
CA ASP A 285 14.90 -5.37 -1.61
C ASP A 285 14.02 -5.91 -2.74
N LEU A 286 13.14 -5.09 -3.28
CA LEU A 286 12.26 -5.40 -4.39
C LEU A 286 12.76 -4.81 -5.72
N SER A 287 13.96 -4.26 -5.77
CA SER A 287 14.52 -3.62 -6.97
C SER A 287 14.71 -4.58 -8.15
N GLN A 288 14.75 -5.89 -7.88
CA GLN A 288 14.78 -6.92 -8.92
C GLN A 288 13.38 -7.36 -9.37
N VAL A 289 12.35 -7.07 -8.58
CA VAL A 289 10.95 -7.39 -8.89
C VAL A 289 10.36 -6.31 -9.80
N THR A 290 10.55 -5.04 -9.42
CA THR A 290 10.00 -3.89 -10.16
C THR A 290 10.98 -2.72 -10.19
N LYS A 291 10.89 -1.93 -11.26
CA LYS A 291 11.54 -0.62 -11.39
C LYS A 291 10.52 0.52 -11.25
N GLY A 292 9.28 0.18 -10.98
CA GLY A 292 8.22 1.16 -10.70
C GLY A 292 8.24 1.59 -9.24
N GLU A 293 7.68 2.77 -8.97
CA GLU A 293 7.35 3.23 -7.64
C GLU A 293 6.40 2.24 -6.99
N LEU A 294 6.75 1.78 -5.79
CA LEU A 294 5.81 1.02 -4.98
C LEU A 294 4.73 1.97 -4.46
N GLU A 295 3.49 1.55 -4.51
CA GLU A 295 2.39 2.37 -4.03
C GLU A 295 1.78 1.76 -2.77
N ASP A 296 1.47 0.46 -2.81
CA ASP A 296 0.85 -0.20 -1.66
C ASP A 296 1.08 -1.71 -1.68
N CYS A 297 0.75 -2.38 -0.55
CA CYS A 297 0.77 -3.82 -0.43
C CYS A 297 -0.44 -4.33 0.36
N SER A 298 -0.90 -5.54 0.03
CA SER A 298 -1.94 -6.23 0.79
C SER A 298 -1.76 -7.75 0.73
N GLN A 299 -2.48 -8.47 1.56
CA GLN A 299 -2.45 -9.93 1.56
C GLN A 299 -3.56 -10.50 0.68
N TRP A 300 -3.18 -11.42 -0.21
CA TRP A 300 -4.10 -12.26 -0.95
C TRP A 300 -3.81 -13.74 -0.65
N ARG A 301 -4.72 -14.39 0.08
CA ARG A 301 -4.52 -15.74 0.61
C ARG A 301 -3.24 -15.85 1.46
N ASP A 302 -2.30 -16.71 1.08
CA ASP A 302 -0.99 -16.92 1.74
C ASP A 302 0.15 -16.11 1.12
N LYS A 303 -0.15 -15.19 0.20
CA LYS A 303 0.81 -14.40 -0.57
C LYS A 303 0.59 -12.91 -0.37
N MET A 304 1.58 -12.12 -0.75
CA MET A 304 1.47 -10.68 -0.74
C MET A 304 1.25 -10.14 -2.15
N LEU A 305 0.34 -9.19 -2.27
CA LEU A 305 0.20 -8.35 -3.46
C LEU A 305 0.95 -7.05 -3.25
N ILE A 306 1.64 -6.59 -4.30
CA ILE A 306 2.24 -5.25 -4.37
C ILE A 306 1.63 -4.52 -5.55
N GLN A 307 1.16 -3.32 -5.31
CA GLN A 307 0.74 -2.38 -6.34
C GLN A 307 1.86 -1.39 -6.63
N THR A 308 2.11 -1.16 -7.90
CA THR A 308 2.98 -0.09 -8.40
C THR A 308 2.15 0.92 -9.19
N GLN A 309 2.77 1.96 -9.73
CA GLN A 309 2.10 2.97 -10.56
C GLN A 309 1.38 2.43 -11.82
N GLY A 310 1.42 1.16 -12.11
CA GLY A 310 0.74 0.64 -13.31
C GLY A 310 0.63 -0.85 -13.40
N GLU A 311 1.22 -1.57 -12.46
CA GLU A 311 1.27 -3.03 -12.47
C GLU A 311 1.02 -3.59 -11.07
N MET A 312 0.58 -4.84 -11.02
CA MET A 312 0.39 -5.58 -9.78
C MET A 312 1.23 -6.85 -9.79
N TYR A 313 1.90 -7.10 -8.69
CA TYR A 313 2.77 -8.26 -8.51
C TYR A 313 2.27 -9.12 -7.36
N LEU A 314 2.38 -10.43 -7.53
CA LEU A 314 2.16 -11.42 -6.48
C LEU A 314 3.52 -11.90 -5.97
N LEU A 315 3.77 -11.75 -4.69
CA LEU A 315 4.99 -12.16 -4.00
C LEU A 315 4.73 -13.41 -3.17
N ASP A 316 5.57 -14.41 -3.34
CA ASP A 316 5.57 -15.66 -2.58
C ASP A 316 6.88 -15.78 -1.82
N PHE A 317 6.83 -15.65 -0.49
CA PHE A 317 7.97 -15.81 0.42
C PHE A 317 8.09 -17.28 0.81
N LYS A 318 9.15 -17.95 0.37
CA LYS A 318 9.41 -19.39 0.64
C LYS A 318 10.40 -19.59 1.75
#